data_599597aeb50158396945ecc29877f083
#
_entry.id   599597aeb50158396945ecc29877f083
#
_cell.length_a   1.000
_cell.length_b   1.000
_cell.length_c   1.000
_cell.angle_alpha   90.00
_cell.angle_beta   90.00
_cell.angle_gamma   90.00
#
_symmetry.space_group_name_H-M   'P 1'
#
loop_
_entity.id
_entity.type
_entity.pdbx_description
1 polymer ?
#
loop_
_entity_poly.entity_id
_entity_poly.type
_entity_poly.pdbx_seq_one_letter_code
_entity_poly.pdbx_strand_id
1 'polypeptide(L)'
;ETGVQVDVETAASGTYESTLKSEIAKTDAPTLFQVNGPVGLATWKDYCYDLSGSDVYGQLKSDDFALKDGDATLGIAYVVETYGIIYNADILNDYFTKDYAVVKSVDEINSFDKLKAVADSIQENKDDLGVKGAFTSAGMDSSSDWRFKTHLANLPIYYEYKADGISSTDAIKGTY
;
A
#
# COMPACT_ATOMS: atom_id res chain seq x y z
N GLU A 1 7.65 -23.62 -15.79
CA GLU A 1 9.02 -24.02 -15.42
C GLU A 1 9.03 -25.05 -14.28
N THR A 2 8.08 -24.97 -13.34
CA THR A 2 7.99 -25.91 -12.20
C THR A 2 7.09 -27.11 -12.47
N GLY A 3 6.24 -27.07 -13.50
CA GLY A 3 5.24 -28.09 -13.78
C GLY A 3 4.02 -28.06 -12.84
N VAL A 4 3.97 -27.11 -11.91
CA VAL A 4 2.82 -26.94 -11.01
C VAL A 4 1.72 -26.17 -11.75
N GLN A 5 0.54 -26.77 -11.82
CA GLN A 5 -0.66 -26.09 -12.32
C GLN A 5 -1.24 -25.24 -11.20
N VAL A 6 -1.58 -23.98 -11.51
CA VAL A 6 -2.18 -23.04 -10.58
C VAL A 6 -3.46 -22.49 -11.20
N ASP A 7 -4.57 -22.69 -10.52
CA ASP A 7 -5.84 -22.07 -10.85
C ASP A 7 -6.01 -20.83 -9.94
N VAL A 8 -6.20 -19.67 -10.56
CA VAL A 8 -6.33 -18.39 -9.84
C VAL A 8 -7.77 -17.96 -9.84
N GLU A 9 -8.35 -17.89 -8.65
CA GLU A 9 -9.70 -17.38 -8.45
C GLU A 9 -9.67 -15.96 -7.90
N THR A 10 -10.61 -15.14 -8.34
CA THR A 10 -10.73 -13.75 -7.91
C THR A 10 -12.14 -13.47 -7.39
N ALA A 11 -12.25 -12.58 -6.43
CA ALA A 11 -13.53 -12.08 -5.94
C ALA A 11 -13.89 -10.75 -6.59
N ALA A 12 -15.19 -10.44 -6.68
CA ALA A 12 -15.64 -9.13 -7.08
C ALA A 12 -15.19 -8.07 -6.06
N SER A 13 -15.09 -6.82 -6.52
CA SER A 13 -14.68 -5.71 -5.66
C SER A 13 -15.53 -5.63 -4.39
N GLY A 14 -14.86 -5.56 -3.24
CA GLY A 14 -15.52 -5.47 -1.93
C GLY A 14 -16.14 -6.78 -1.40
N THR A 15 -15.97 -7.91 -2.10
CA THR A 15 -16.58 -9.20 -1.67
C THR A 15 -15.56 -10.26 -1.26
N TYR A 16 -14.26 -9.94 -1.22
CA TYR A 16 -13.20 -10.92 -0.99
C TYR A 16 -13.45 -11.76 0.27
N GLU A 17 -13.67 -11.14 1.42
CA GLU A 17 -13.84 -11.85 2.70
C GLU A 17 -15.06 -12.78 2.70
N SER A 18 -16.19 -12.32 2.13
CA SER A 18 -17.39 -13.16 2.05
C SER A 18 -17.24 -14.30 1.06
N THR A 19 -16.56 -14.07 -0.05
CA THR A 19 -16.24 -15.10 -1.04
C THR A 19 -15.30 -16.15 -0.44
N LEU A 20 -14.19 -15.72 0.14
CA LEU A 20 -13.23 -16.63 0.78
C LEU A 20 -13.87 -17.48 1.87
N LYS A 21 -14.76 -16.90 2.68
CA LYS A 21 -15.49 -17.62 3.71
C LYS A 21 -16.34 -18.76 3.13
N SER A 22 -16.92 -18.55 1.95
CA SER A 22 -17.70 -19.57 1.26
C SER A 22 -16.81 -20.64 0.63
N GLU A 23 -15.67 -20.23 0.05
CA GLU A 23 -14.74 -21.14 -0.62
C GLU A 23 -13.99 -22.04 0.36
N ILE A 24 -13.55 -21.51 1.51
CA ILE A 24 -12.79 -22.25 2.51
C ILE A 24 -13.61 -23.36 3.19
N ALA A 25 -14.94 -23.26 3.14
CA ALA A 25 -15.84 -24.25 3.66
C ALA A 25 -16.11 -25.43 2.71
N LYS A 26 -15.61 -25.36 1.46
CA LYS A 26 -15.80 -26.40 0.45
C LYS A 26 -14.76 -27.51 0.56
N THR A 27 -15.02 -28.63 -0.10
CA THR A 27 -14.10 -29.77 -0.16
C THR A 27 -12.83 -29.44 -0.95
N ASP A 28 -12.94 -28.54 -1.93
CA ASP A 28 -11.89 -28.03 -2.80
C ASP A 28 -11.48 -26.62 -2.40
N ALA A 29 -11.32 -26.37 -1.11
CA ALA A 29 -10.90 -25.10 -0.55
C ALA A 29 -9.58 -24.59 -1.16
N PRO A 30 -9.39 -23.26 -1.29
CA PRO A 30 -8.17 -22.71 -1.84
C PRO A 30 -6.93 -23.13 -1.01
N THR A 31 -5.88 -23.57 -1.70
CA THR A 31 -4.60 -23.94 -1.07
C THR A 31 -3.84 -22.72 -0.54
N LEU A 32 -3.94 -21.61 -1.24
CA LEU A 32 -3.34 -20.32 -0.87
C LEU A 32 -4.40 -19.23 -0.95
N PHE A 33 -4.41 -18.34 0.02
CA PHE A 33 -5.33 -17.21 0.04
C PHE A 33 -4.65 -15.97 0.64
N GLN A 34 -5.17 -14.81 0.31
CA GLN A 34 -4.63 -13.54 0.80
C GLN A 34 -5.19 -13.21 2.19
N VAL A 35 -4.29 -12.85 3.08
CA VAL A 35 -4.61 -12.31 4.42
C VAL A 35 -4.29 -10.83 4.45
N ASN A 36 -5.30 -9.99 4.65
CA ASN A 36 -5.17 -8.54 4.60
C ASN A 36 -4.70 -7.97 5.96
N GLY A 37 -3.41 -8.05 6.21
CA GLY A 37 -2.78 -7.48 7.40
C GLY A 37 -3.27 -8.07 8.72
N PRO A 38 -3.04 -7.38 9.85
CA PRO A 38 -3.41 -7.88 11.19
C PRO A 38 -4.91 -8.12 11.38
N VAL A 39 -5.77 -7.31 10.76
CA VAL A 39 -7.22 -7.48 10.84
C VAL A 39 -7.66 -8.74 10.09
N GLY A 40 -7.12 -8.98 8.91
CA GLY A 40 -7.34 -10.22 8.17
C GLY A 40 -6.80 -11.43 8.94
N LEU A 41 -5.64 -11.31 9.55
CA LEU A 41 -5.07 -12.38 10.38
C LEU A 41 -6.00 -12.75 11.53
N ALA A 42 -6.58 -11.79 12.23
CA ALA A 42 -7.53 -12.05 13.31
C ALA A 42 -8.75 -12.86 12.84
N THR A 43 -9.14 -12.73 11.58
CA THR A 43 -10.25 -13.48 10.98
C THR A 43 -9.85 -14.89 10.53
N TRP A 44 -8.65 -15.01 9.95
CA TRP A 44 -8.24 -16.21 9.20
C TRP A 44 -7.21 -17.09 9.88
N LYS A 45 -6.67 -16.71 11.03
CA LYS A 45 -5.55 -17.40 11.68
C LYS A 45 -5.79 -18.89 11.91
N ASP A 46 -7.02 -19.28 12.22
CA ASP A 46 -7.37 -20.68 12.48
C ASP A 46 -7.36 -21.57 11.21
N TYR A 47 -7.29 -20.95 10.04
CA TYR A 47 -7.17 -21.59 8.73
C TYR A 47 -5.76 -21.50 8.14
N CYS A 48 -4.85 -20.78 8.79
CA CYS A 48 -3.51 -20.60 8.32
C CYS A 48 -2.58 -21.70 8.83
N TYR A 49 -1.69 -22.15 7.95
CA TYR A 49 -0.60 -23.05 8.32
C TYR A 49 0.58 -22.24 8.88
N ASP A 50 1.27 -22.78 9.88
CA ASP A 50 2.49 -22.16 10.40
C ASP A 50 3.64 -22.32 9.41
N LEU A 51 4.08 -21.20 8.85
CA LEU A 51 5.14 -21.11 7.85
C LEU A 51 6.53 -20.93 8.44
N SER A 52 6.70 -20.88 9.77
CA SER A 52 7.97 -20.58 10.45
C SER A 52 9.12 -21.52 10.04
N GLY A 53 8.80 -22.79 9.73
CA GLY A 53 9.77 -23.78 9.25
C GLY A 53 9.87 -23.92 7.74
N SER A 54 9.21 -23.07 6.95
CA SER A 54 9.17 -23.20 5.51
C SER A 54 10.37 -22.55 4.82
N ASP A 55 10.79 -23.09 3.67
CA ASP A 55 11.84 -22.49 2.84
C ASP A 55 11.47 -21.09 2.37
N VAL A 56 10.18 -20.82 2.16
CA VAL A 56 9.68 -19.50 1.72
C VAL A 56 9.85 -18.46 2.82
N TYR A 57 9.60 -18.82 4.08
CA TYR A 57 9.86 -17.93 5.21
C TYR A 57 11.33 -17.55 5.30
N GLY A 58 12.24 -18.51 5.06
CA GLY A 58 13.68 -18.28 5.04
C GLY A 58 14.17 -17.32 3.95
N GLN A 59 13.33 -16.99 2.95
CA GLN A 59 13.65 -16.02 1.90
C GLN A 59 13.24 -14.58 2.25
N LEU A 60 12.49 -14.37 3.34
CA LEU A 60 12.11 -13.02 3.76
C LEU A 60 13.35 -12.20 4.12
N LYS A 61 13.39 -10.95 3.68
CA LYS A 61 14.48 -10.02 3.99
C LYS A 61 14.36 -9.40 5.38
N SER A 62 13.16 -9.42 5.96
CA SER A 62 12.85 -8.90 7.29
C SER A 62 11.61 -9.61 7.82
N ASP A 63 11.58 -9.82 9.12
CA ASP A 63 10.40 -10.30 9.85
C ASP A 63 9.20 -9.33 9.78
N ASP A 64 9.43 -8.06 9.42
CA ASP A 64 8.36 -7.08 9.19
C ASP A 64 7.41 -7.48 8.04
N PHE A 65 7.86 -8.40 7.19
CA PHE A 65 7.06 -8.95 6.08
C PHE A 65 6.29 -10.22 6.45
N ALA A 66 6.27 -10.58 7.72
CA ALA A 66 5.53 -11.72 8.25
C ALA A 66 4.35 -11.27 9.12
N LEU A 67 3.22 -11.97 8.98
CA LEU A 67 2.09 -11.87 9.91
C LEU A 67 2.23 -12.95 10.98
N LYS A 68 2.38 -12.57 12.23
CA LYS A 68 2.65 -13.46 13.35
C LYS A 68 1.50 -13.47 14.36
N ASP A 69 1.26 -14.66 14.96
CA ASP A 69 0.44 -14.85 16.16
C ASP A 69 1.27 -15.64 17.17
N GLY A 70 1.83 -14.96 18.18
CA GLY A 70 2.87 -15.50 19.04
C GLY A 70 4.13 -15.86 18.25
N ASP A 71 4.59 -17.09 18.38
CA ASP A 71 5.78 -17.61 17.69
C ASP A 71 5.47 -18.13 16.27
N ALA A 72 4.20 -18.31 15.92
CA ALA A 72 3.79 -18.83 14.62
C ALA A 72 3.78 -17.72 13.55
N THR A 73 4.29 -18.04 12.37
CA THR A 73 4.19 -17.20 11.16
C THR A 73 3.03 -17.71 10.30
N LEU A 74 1.93 -16.97 10.28
CA LEU A 74 0.68 -17.38 9.65
C LEU A 74 0.44 -16.74 8.29
N GLY A 75 1.31 -15.82 7.88
CA GLY A 75 1.30 -15.21 6.56
C GLY A 75 2.61 -14.54 6.25
N ILE A 76 2.93 -14.45 4.98
CA ILE A 76 4.12 -13.75 4.47
C ILE A 76 3.74 -12.81 3.34
N ALA A 77 4.43 -11.67 3.24
CA ALA A 77 4.20 -10.74 2.15
C ALA A 77 4.66 -11.36 0.83
N TYR A 78 3.80 -11.37 -0.17
CA TYR A 78 4.12 -11.76 -1.54
C TYR A 78 4.51 -10.58 -2.41
N VAL A 79 4.21 -9.36 -1.96
CA VAL A 79 4.55 -8.10 -2.61
C VAL A 79 4.78 -7.02 -1.55
N VAL A 80 5.67 -6.09 -1.84
CA VAL A 80 5.89 -4.89 -1.03
C VAL A 80 5.40 -3.70 -1.83
N GLU A 81 4.39 -3.02 -1.31
CA GLU A 81 3.89 -1.77 -1.88
C GLU A 81 4.59 -0.59 -1.21
N THR A 82 4.91 0.40 -2.00
CA THR A 82 5.58 1.62 -1.52
C THR A 82 4.75 2.85 -1.85
N TYR A 83 4.92 3.88 -1.04
CA TYR A 83 4.34 5.18 -1.30
C TYR A 83 5.36 6.07 -1.99
N GLY A 84 4.88 6.86 -2.93
CA GLY A 84 5.71 7.81 -3.62
C GLY A 84 4.87 8.68 -4.55
N ILE A 85 5.47 9.75 -5.03
CA ILE A 85 4.88 10.60 -6.06
C ILE A 85 5.40 10.08 -7.40
N ILE A 86 4.48 9.55 -8.21
CA ILE A 86 4.76 9.19 -9.59
C ILE A 86 4.68 10.47 -10.41
N TYR A 87 5.67 10.75 -11.22
CA TYR A 87 5.70 11.92 -12.08
C TYR A 87 5.86 11.54 -13.55
N ASN A 88 5.31 12.37 -14.42
CA ASN A 88 5.56 12.28 -15.86
C ASN A 88 6.87 13.01 -16.17
N ALA A 89 7.89 12.24 -16.55
CA ALA A 89 9.24 12.76 -16.79
C ALA A 89 9.28 13.75 -17.97
N ASP A 90 8.50 13.52 -19.01
CA ASP A 90 8.51 14.40 -20.19
C ASP A 90 7.93 15.78 -19.86
N ILE A 91 6.83 15.81 -19.07
CA ILE A 91 6.23 17.07 -18.62
C ILE A 91 7.17 17.83 -17.69
N LEU A 92 7.80 17.14 -16.73
CA LEU A 92 8.76 17.79 -15.83
C LEU A 92 10.01 18.27 -16.57
N ASN A 93 10.53 17.51 -17.51
CA ASN A 93 11.67 17.93 -18.32
C ASN A 93 11.34 19.17 -19.15
N ASP A 94 10.14 19.27 -19.74
CA ASP A 94 9.69 20.49 -20.42
C ASP A 94 9.57 21.65 -19.43
N TYR A 95 8.95 21.44 -18.27
CA TYR A 95 8.85 22.44 -17.21
C TYR A 95 10.23 22.99 -16.81
N PHE A 96 11.24 22.15 -16.63
CA PHE A 96 12.58 22.58 -16.22
C PHE A 96 13.28 23.52 -17.23
N THR A 97 12.81 23.53 -18.48
CA THR A 97 13.31 24.45 -19.51
C THR A 97 12.69 25.86 -19.44
N LYS A 98 11.57 26.01 -18.74
CA LYS A 98 10.79 27.25 -18.73
C LYS A 98 11.43 28.30 -17.82
N ASP A 99 11.23 29.56 -18.14
CA ASP A 99 11.73 30.71 -17.35
C ASP A 99 11.08 30.79 -15.97
N TYR A 100 9.83 30.33 -15.85
CA TYR A 100 9.08 30.29 -14.59
C TYR A 100 9.38 29.07 -13.74
N ALA A 101 10.22 28.15 -14.19
CA ALA A 101 10.57 26.95 -13.42
C ALA A 101 11.37 27.30 -12.17
N VAL A 102 10.86 26.91 -11.01
CA VAL A 102 11.45 27.21 -9.69
C VAL A 102 12.61 26.27 -9.32
N VAL A 103 12.76 25.17 -10.08
CA VAL A 103 13.87 24.22 -10.02
C VAL A 103 14.23 23.77 -11.44
N LYS A 104 15.41 23.21 -11.63
CA LYS A 104 15.91 22.82 -12.95
C LYS A 104 16.10 21.29 -13.10
N SER A 105 15.86 20.53 -12.04
CA SER A 105 15.89 19.07 -12.07
C SER A 105 14.98 18.46 -11.01
N VAL A 106 14.63 17.19 -11.17
CA VAL A 106 13.84 16.45 -10.19
C VAL A 106 14.56 16.30 -8.85
N ASP A 107 15.89 16.21 -8.86
CA ASP A 107 16.71 16.06 -7.65
C ASP A 107 16.65 17.29 -6.73
N GLU A 108 16.31 18.44 -7.29
CA GLU A 108 16.11 19.66 -6.51
C GLU A 108 14.77 19.70 -5.76
N ILE A 109 13.83 18.79 -6.09
CA ILE A 109 12.55 18.62 -5.40
C ILE A 109 12.77 17.75 -4.17
N ASN A 110 13.55 18.22 -3.21
CA ASN A 110 14.02 17.44 -2.05
C ASN A 110 13.38 17.87 -0.71
N SER A 111 12.36 18.70 -0.76
CA SER A 111 11.59 19.13 0.42
C SER A 111 10.13 19.39 0.05
N PHE A 112 9.27 19.44 1.07
CA PHE A 112 7.86 19.77 0.86
C PHE A 112 7.68 21.17 0.28
N ASP A 113 8.46 22.16 0.73
CA ASP A 113 8.39 23.52 0.22
C ASP A 113 8.75 23.61 -1.27
N LYS A 114 9.78 22.84 -1.68
CA LYS A 114 10.15 22.75 -3.10
C LYS A 114 9.07 22.06 -3.92
N LEU A 115 8.54 20.95 -3.43
CA LEU A 115 7.45 20.24 -4.08
C LEU A 115 6.23 21.16 -4.26
N LYS A 116 5.86 21.88 -3.19
CA LYS A 116 4.75 22.83 -3.24
C LYS A 116 5.00 23.97 -4.24
N ALA A 117 6.18 24.56 -4.21
CA ALA A 117 6.54 25.64 -5.14
C ALA A 117 6.51 25.20 -6.62
N VAL A 118 6.99 23.97 -6.90
CA VAL A 118 6.89 23.38 -8.25
C VAL A 118 5.43 23.14 -8.63
N ALA A 119 4.63 22.61 -7.73
CA ALA A 119 3.22 22.37 -8.00
C ALA A 119 2.44 23.66 -8.26
N ASP A 120 2.67 24.70 -7.45
CA ASP A 120 2.06 26.02 -7.64
C ASP A 120 2.46 26.63 -9.00
N SER A 121 3.76 26.59 -9.33
CA SER A 121 4.27 27.10 -10.61
C SER A 121 3.70 26.36 -11.83
N ILE A 122 3.59 25.03 -11.76
CA ILE A 122 2.96 24.22 -12.82
C ILE A 122 1.47 24.56 -12.93
N GLN A 123 0.78 24.71 -11.80
CA GLN A 123 -0.65 25.04 -11.77
C GLN A 123 -0.94 26.41 -12.38
N GLU A 124 -0.10 27.40 -12.09
CA GLU A 124 -0.20 28.74 -12.64
C GLU A 124 0.05 28.78 -14.16
N ASN A 125 0.95 27.91 -14.64
CA ASN A 125 1.38 27.88 -16.05
C ASN A 125 0.89 26.63 -16.79
N LYS A 126 -0.18 25.99 -16.31
CA LYS A 126 -0.70 24.72 -16.83
C LYS A 126 -1.05 24.75 -18.32
N ASP A 127 -1.52 25.89 -18.82
CA ASP A 127 -1.94 26.03 -20.21
C ASP A 127 -0.73 26.05 -21.16
N ASP A 128 0.39 26.65 -20.74
CA ASP A 128 1.66 26.63 -21.48
C ASP A 128 2.27 25.22 -21.52
N LEU A 129 2.11 24.45 -20.43
CA LEU A 129 2.57 23.07 -20.34
C LEU A 129 1.59 22.06 -20.96
N GLY A 130 0.43 22.48 -21.41
CA GLY A 130 -0.59 21.62 -21.98
C GLY A 130 -1.19 20.60 -21.00
N VAL A 131 -1.19 20.93 -19.70
CA VAL A 131 -1.72 20.06 -18.64
C VAL A 131 -2.99 20.63 -18.02
N LYS A 132 -3.80 19.77 -17.39
CA LYS A 132 -5.02 20.21 -16.70
C LYS A 132 -4.77 20.70 -15.29
N GLY A 133 -3.66 20.29 -14.68
CA GLY A 133 -3.28 20.64 -13.33
C GLY A 133 -1.95 20.00 -12.95
N ALA A 134 -1.36 20.44 -11.84
CA ALA A 134 -0.09 19.98 -11.35
C ALA A 134 -0.16 18.55 -10.78
N PHE A 135 -1.30 18.17 -10.21
CA PHE A 135 -1.52 16.85 -9.64
C PHE A 135 -2.79 16.18 -10.15
N THR A 136 -2.74 14.88 -10.23
CA THR A 136 -3.93 14.02 -10.26
C THR A 136 -3.86 13.04 -9.09
N SER A 137 -4.99 12.63 -8.58
CA SER A 137 -5.09 11.66 -7.49
C SER A 137 -6.15 10.61 -7.80
N ALA A 138 -6.23 9.58 -6.95
CA ALA A 138 -7.35 8.66 -6.99
C ALA A 138 -8.68 9.39 -6.76
N GLY A 139 -9.76 8.85 -7.32
CA GLY A 139 -11.10 9.34 -7.09
C GLY A 139 -11.55 9.19 -5.63
N MET A 140 -12.60 9.92 -5.26
CA MET A 140 -13.23 9.86 -3.94
C MET A 140 -14.46 8.95 -3.93
N ASP A 141 -14.66 8.15 -4.98
CA ASP A 141 -15.71 7.13 -5.03
C ASP A 141 -15.38 5.93 -4.13
N SER A 142 -16.37 5.10 -3.86
CA SER A 142 -16.26 3.95 -2.95
C SER A 142 -15.21 2.90 -3.35
N SER A 143 -14.74 2.92 -4.58
CA SER A 143 -13.69 1.99 -5.07
C SER A 143 -12.28 2.54 -4.90
N SER A 144 -12.13 3.85 -4.72
CA SER A 144 -10.85 4.55 -4.78
C SER A 144 -10.50 5.33 -3.49
N ASP A 145 -11.49 5.71 -2.70
CA ASP A 145 -11.37 6.57 -1.52
C ASP A 145 -10.55 5.96 -0.36
N TRP A 146 -10.35 4.64 -0.36
CA TRP A 146 -9.54 3.94 0.62
C TRP A 146 -8.07 4.43 0.65
N ARG A 147 -7.59 4.99 -0.46
CA ARG A 147 -6.26 5.59 -0.52
C ARG A 147 -6.12 6.79 0.42
N PHE A 148 -7.18 7.55 0.58
CA PHE A 148 -7.23 8.66 1.55
C PHE A 148 -7.57 8.17 2.95
N LYS A 149 -8.57 7.29 3.08
CA LYS A 149 -9.03 6.78 4.37
C LYS A 149 -7.98 5.92 5.07
N THR A 150 -7.36 4.99 4.34
CA THR A 150 -6.48 3.99 4.94
C THR A 150 -5.03 4.45 4.94
N HIS A 151 -4.57 5.08 3.85
CA HIS A 151 -3.18 5.45 3.73
C HIS A 151 -2.91 6.82 4.33
N LEU A 152 -3.53 7.86 3.78
CA LEU A 152 -3.23 9.23 4.19
C LEU A 152 -3.66 9.51 5.63
N ALA A 153 -4.87 9.10 6.02
CA ALA A 153 -5.38 9.33 7.37
C ALA A 153 -4.62 8.55 8.45
N ASN A 154 -4.10 7.38 8.14
CA ASN A 154 -3.34 6.58 9.10
C ASN A 154 -1.92 7.10 9.34
N LEU A 155 -1.36 7.89 8.44
CA LEU A 155 0.03 8.35 8.55
C LEU A 155 0.28 9.20 9.82
N PRO A 156 -0.52 10.25 10.13
CA PRO A 156 -0.35 10.99 11.38
C PRO A 156 -0.59 10.12 12.62
N ILE A 157 -1.57 9.22 12.59
CA ILE A 157 -1.85 8.29 13.69
C ILE A 157 -0.64 7.37 13.94
N TYR A 158 -0.01 6.87 12.89
CA TYR A 158 1.20 6.06 13.00
C TYR A 158 2.34 6.81 13.71
N TYR A 159 2.57 8.07 13.34
CA TYR A 159 3.62 8.87 13.97
C TYR A 159 3.31 9.21 15.42
N GLU A 160 2.07 9.46 15.77
CA GLU A 160 1.62 9.67 17.14
C GLU A 160 1.88 8.42 17.99
N TYR A 161 1.42 7.25 17.54
CA TYR A 161 1.67 5.99 18.24
C TYR A 161 3.16 5.68 18.40
N LYS A 162 3.93 5.95 17.35
CA LYS A 162 5.39 5.78 17.40
C LYS A 162 6.06 6.70 18.44
N ALA A 163 5.60 7.95 18.55
CA ALA A 163 6.11 8.91 19.53
C ALA A 163 5.77 8.48 20.96
N ASP A 164 4.58 7.91 21.17
CA ASP A 164 4.09 7.45 22.45
C ASP A 164 4.57 6.04 22.84
N GLY A 165 5.31 5.37 21.95
CA GLY A 165 5.79 4.01 22.15
C GLY A 165 4.69 2.94 22.18
N ILE A 166 3.55 3.22 21.55
CA ILE A 166 2.39 2.34 21.50
C ILE A 166 2.45 1.51 20.22
N SER A 167 2.30 0.17 20.34
CA SER A 167 2.12 -0.66 19.15
C SER A 167 0.73 -0.45 18.55
N SER A 168 0.63 -0.58 17.23
CA SER A 168 -0.67 -0.48 16.53
C SER A 168 -1.68 -1.52 17.05
N THR A 169 -1.21 -2.69 17.47
CA THR A 169 -2.06 -3.75 18.05
C THR A 169 -2.62 -3.34 19.41
N ASP A 170 -1.81 -2.74 20.26
CA ASP A 170 -2.24 -2.26 21.59
C ASP A 170 -3.21 -1.09 21.46
N ALA A 171 -2.96 -0.19 20.51
CA ALA A 171 -3.84 0.94 20.23
C ALA A 171 -5.25 0.50 19.75
N ILE A 172 -5.33 -0.55 18.90
CA ILE A 172 -6.61 -1.10 18.44
C ILE A 172 -7.38 -1.78 19.60
N LYS A 173 -6.67 -2.34 20.56
CA LYS A 173 -7.28 -3.01 21.74
C LYS A 173 -7.60 -2.05 22.88
N GLY A 174 -6.98 -0.91 22.90
CA GLY A 174 -7.14 0.11 23.93
C GLY A 174 -8.27 1.09 23.66
N THR A 175 -8.67 1.79 24.70
CA THR A 175 -9.49 3.00 24.60
C THR A 175 -8.54 4.19 24.45
N TYR A 176 -8.22 4.52 23.24
CA TYR A 176 -7.44 5.72 22.96
C TYR A 176 -8.33 6.85 22.52
#